data_ed8e5de81e3f7e328748354b31bfd0db
#
_entry.id   ed8e5de81e3f7e328748354b31bfd0db
#
_cell.length_a   1.000
_cell.length_b   1.000
_cell.length_c   1.000
_cell.angle_alpha   90.00
_cell.angle_beta   90.00
_cell.angle_gamma   90.00
#
_symmetry.space_group_name_H-M   'P 1'
#
loop_
_entity.id
_entity.type
_entity.pdbx_description
1 polymer ?
#
loop_
_entity_poly.entity_id
_entity_poly.type
_entity_poly.pdbx_seq_one_letter_code
_entity_poly.pdbx_strand_id
1 'polypeptide(L)'
;HLVDRIEYANGRVDKKAKVQKIRRVLKSETVKIMKKVLEHVVLEGSGKKAQIKGYGVAGKTGTAEKLSKEGGYAKRHHVVSFCGFTPIKDPQFTILVVLDNPAKYTFGGTAATPVFKQVAEGLLSMYGVPPDQPENLKTDKKKEKI
;
A
#
# COMPACT_ATOMS: atom_id res chain seq x y z
N HIS A 1 4.21 -2.18 -18.50
CA HIS A 1 4.95 -3.40 -18.89
C HIS A 1 5.41 -4.14 -17.65
N LEU A 2 5.52 -5.47 -17.74
CA LEU A 2 5.98 -6.32 -16.62
C LEU A 2 7.49 -6.54 -16.63
N VAL A 3 8.12 -6.42 -17.79
CA VAL A 3 9.57 -6.58 -17.96
C VAL A 3 10.14 -5.22 -18.35
N ASP A 4 11.04 -4.69 -17.53
CA ASP A 4 11.72 -3.42 -17.82
C ASP A 4 12.82 -3.62 -18.87
N ARG A 5 13.69 -4.59 -18.65
CA ARG A 5 14.79 -4.92 -19.55
C ARG A 5 15.20 -6.38 -19.43
N ILE A 6 15.90 -6.87 -20.44
CA ILE A 6 16.55 -8.17 -20.43
C ILE A 6 18.07 -7.89 -20.42
N GLU A 7 18.73 -8.35 -19.36
CA GLU A 7 20.16 -8.17 -19.16
C GLU A 7 20.82 -9.55 -19.03
N TYR A 8 21.83 -9.79 -19.83
CA TYR A 8 22.59 -11.03 -19.80
C TYR A 8 23.75 -10.96 -18.80
N ALA A 9 24.27 -12.11 -18.37
CA ALA A 9 25.38 -12.20 -17.41
C ALA A 9 26.65 -11.46 -17.84
N ASN A 10 26.84 -11.23 -19.14
CA ASN A 10 27.93 -10.45 -19.69
C ASN A 10 27.66 -8.93 -19.75
N GLY A 11 26.58 -8.45 -19.14
CA GLY A 11 26.19 -7.04 -19.09
C GLY A 11 25.49 -6.53 -20.36
N ARG A 12 25.29 -7.37 -21.38
CA ARG A 12 24.55 -6.98 -22.59
C ARG A 12 23.07 -6.77 -22.26
N VAL A 13 22.52 -5.61 -22.63
CA VAL A 13 21.09 -5.32 -22.55
C VAL A 13 20.48 -5.48 -23.93
N ASP A 14 19.57 -6.45 -24.06
CA ASP A 14 18.97 -6.78 -25.36
C ASP A 14 17.67 -6.04 -25.60
N LYS A 15 16.84 -5.85 -24.55
CA LYS A 15 15.57 -5.17 -24.66
C LYS A 15 15.35 -4.23 -23.47
N LYS A 16 15.08 -2.97 -23.77
CA LYS A 16 14.60 -1.99 -22.79
C LYS A 16 13.16 -1.64 -23.13
N ALA A 17 12.26 -1.86 -22.16
CA ALA A 17 10.86 -1.53 -22.35
C ALA A 17 10.65 -0.01 -22.36
N LYS A 18 9.79 0.47 -23.27
CA LYS A 18 9.35 1.86 -23.28
C LYS A 18 8.01 1.97 -22.59
N VAL A 19 7.81 3.02 -21.79
CA VAL A 19 6.51 3.32 -21.19
C VAL A 19 5.50 3.58 -22.30
N GLN A 20 4.42 2.79 -22.33
CA GLN A 20 3.35 2.91 -23.31
C GLN A 20 2.02 3.10 -22.59
N LYS A 21 1.38 4.26 -22.78
CA LYS A 21 0.02 4.51 -22.30
C LYS A 21 -0.96 3.92 -23.30
N ILE A 22 -1.65 2.85 -22.92
CA ILE A 22 -2.62 2.17 -23.80
C ILE A 22 -3.97 2.89 -23.78
N ARG A 23 -4.54 3.14 -22.59
CA ARG A 23 -5.82 3.82 -22.42
C ARG A 23 -6.07 4.24 -20.97
N ARG A 24 -7.01 5.15 -20.79
CA ARG A 24 -7.61 5.44 -19.48
C ARG A 24 -8.69 4.39 -19.18
N VAL A 25 -8.57 3.65 -18.07
CA VAL A 25 -9.55 2.59 -17.69
C VAL A 25 -10.64 3.08 -16.74
N LEU A 26 -10.40 4.16 -15.98
CA LEU A 26 -11.37 4.75 -15.05
C LEU A 26 -11.61 6.23 -15.37
N LYS A 27 -12.88 6.67 -15.22
CA LYS A 27 -13.24 8.08 -15.30
C LYS A 27 -12.70 8.85 -14.10
N SER A 28 -12.40 10.14 -14.27
CA SER A 28 -11.84 10.98 -13.19
C SER A 28 -12.77 11.07 -11.97
N GLU A 29 -14.08 11.11 -12.19
CA GLU A 29 -15.09 11.13 -11.13
C GLU A 29 -15.05 9.85 -10.30
N THR A 30 -14.95 8.70 -10.96
CA THR A 30 -14.81 7.38 -10.30
C THR A 30 -13.55 7.34 -9.45
N VAL A 31 -12.42 7.84 -9.97
CA VAL A 31 -11.16 7.91 -9.23
C VAL A 31 -11.29 8.79 -7.99
N LYS A 32 -11.94 9.95 -8.08
CA LYS A 32 -12.19 10.84 -6.93
C LYS A 32 -13.01 10.15 -5.84
N ILE A 33 -14.07 9.43 -6.22
CA ILE A 33 -14.91 8.68 -5.28
C ILE A 33 -14.10 7.56 -4.64
N MET A 34 -13.38 6.76 -5.44
CA MET A 34 -12.57 5.64 -4.93
C MET A 34 -11.45 6.08 -3.99
N LYS A 35 -10.80 7.22 -4.25
CA LYS A 35 -9.83 7.80 -3.31
C LYS A 35 -10.45 7.99 -1.92
N LYS A 36 -11.63 8.61 -1.83
CA LYS A 36 -12.35 8.83 -0.56
C LYS A 36 -12.73 7.51 0.13
N VAL A 37 -13.27 6.54 -0.64
CA VAL A 37 -13.64 5.22 -0.10
C VAL A 37 -12.43 4.50 0.47
N LEU A 38 -11.31 4.47 -0.26
CA LEU A 38 -10.09 3.80 0.17
C LEU A 38 -9.37 4.54 1.33
N GLU A 39 -9.48 5.87 1.39
CA GLU A 39 -9.04 6.65 2.54
C GLU A 39 -9.85 6.29 3.79
N HIS A 40 -11.17 6.16 3.66
CA HIS A 40 -12.04 5.77 4.77
C HIS A 40 -11.70 4.38 5.33
N VAL A 41 -11.29 3.43 4.48
CA VAL A 41 -10.78 2.13 4.93
C VAL A 41 -9.56 2.29 5.86
N VAL A 42 -8.71 3.29 5.58
CA VAL A 42 -7.52 3.57 6.41
C VAL A 42 -7.89 4.37 7.66
N LEU A 43 -8.84 5.31 7.58
CA LEU A 43 -9.23 6.12 8.73
C LEU A 43 -10.05 5.32 9.76
N GLU A 44 -11.01 4.54 9.32
CA GLU A 44 -12.00 3.89 10.19
C GLU A 44 -12.08 2.37 10.05
N GLY A 45 -11.59 1.83 8.93
CA GLY A 45 -11.71 0.41 8.59
C GLY A 45 -10.49 -0.45 9.00
N SER A 46 -10.29 -1.52 8.24
CA SER A 46 -9.23 -2.52 8.46
C SER A 46 -7.82 -1.98 8.18
N GLY A 47 -7.68 -0.80 7.59
CA GLY A 47 -6.41 -0.16 7.25
C GLY A 47 -5.83 0.76 8.32
N LYS A 48 -6.42 0.90 9.50
CA LYS A 48 -6.05 1.91 10.53
C LYS A 48 -4.56 1.99 10.85
N LYS A 49 -3.86 0.86 10.88
CA LYS A 49 -2.41 0.82 11.18
C LYS A 49 -1.52 1.32 10.05
N ALA A 50 -2.09 1.61 8.86
CA ALA A 50 -1.38 2.23 7.75
C ALA A 50 -1.38 3.77 7.80
N GLN A 51 -2.05 4.40 8.77
CA GLN A 51 -2.09 5.85 8.90
C GLN A 51 -0.69 6.43 9.14
N ILE A 52 -0.38 7.49 8.41
CA ILE A 52 0.89 8.22 8.48
C ILE A 52 0.58 9.66 8.92
N LYS A 53 1.28 10.12 9.95
CA LYS A 53 1.07 11.46 10.49
C LYS A 53 1.41 12.54 9.45
N GLY A 54 0.48 13.43 9.18
CA GLY A 54 0.61 14.51 8.21
C GLY A 54 0.34 14.12 6.75
N TYR A 55 0.05 12.84 6.48
CA TYR A 55 -0.21 12.36 5.12
C TYR A 55 -1.52 11.61 5.02
N GLY A 56 -2.26 11.88 3.95
CA GLY A 56 -3.39 11.08 3.55
C GLY A 56 -2.94 9.74 2.95
N VAL A 57 -3.52 8.67 3.45
CA VAL A 57 -3.26 7.31 2.97
C VAL A 57 -4.57 6.68 2.54
N ALA A 58 -4.56 6.06 1.38
CA ALA A 58 -5.69 5.28 0.88
C ALA A 58 -5.22 3.87 0.53
N GLY A 59 -6.04 2.86 0.83
CA GLY A 59 -5.65 1.48 0.54
C GLY A 59 -6.66 0.44 0.99
N LYS A 60 -6.35 -0.82 0.71
CA LYS A 60 -7.20 -1.98 1.03
C LYS A 60 -6.37 -3.16 1.49
N THR A 61 -6.84 -3.81 2.54
CA THR A 61 -6.31 -5.09 3.02
C THR A 61 -6.82 -6.25 2.17
N GLY A 62 -6.00 -7.29 2.03
CA GLY A 62 -6.40 -8.57 1.48
C GLY A 62 -6.00 -9.70 2.43
N THR A 63 -6.82 -10.76 2.44
CA THR A 63 -6.52 -12.01 3.13
C THR A 63 -7.06 -13.15 2.28
N ALA A 64 -6.17 -14.01 1.81
CA ALA A 64 -6.52 -15.18 1.02
C ALA A 64 -6.07 -16.45 1.75
N GLU A 65 -6.95 -17.44 1.83
CA GLU A 65 -6.61 -18.76 2.33
C GLU A 65 -5.83 -19.56 1.28
N LYS A 66 -4.82 -20.30 1.70
CA LYS A 66 -4.05 -21.16 0.81
C LYS A 66 -4.78 -22.49 0.58
N LEU A 67 -4.56 -23.07 -0.60
CA LEU A 67 -5.06 -24.40 -0.89
C LEU A 67 -4.29 -25.46 -0.09
N SER A 68 -5.03 -26.44 0.46
CA SER A 68 -4.44 -27.62 1.09
C SER A 68 -3.98 -28.61 0.03
N LYS A 69 -2.91 -29.38 0.32
CA LYS A 69 -2.49 -30.49 -0.53
C LYS A 69 -3.51 -31.63 -0.62
N GLU A 70 -4.38 -31.72 0.37
CA GLU A 70 -5.44 -32.73 0.49
C GLU A 70 -6.78 -32.28 -0.13
N GLY A 71 -6.80 -31.11 -0.77
CA GLY A 71 -7.99 -30.46 -1.31
C GLY A 71 -8.64 -29.50 -0.34
N GLY A 72 -9.38 -28.50 -0.85
CA GLY A 72 -9.99 -27.43 -0.07
C GLY A 72 -8.98 -26.41 0.43
N TYR A 73 -9.38 -25.62 1.44
CA TYR A 73 -8.55 -24.56 2.02
C TYR A 73 -7.81 -25.04 3.27
N ALA A 74 -6.53 -24.68 3.36
CA ALA A 74 -5.68 -25.02 4.50
C ALA A 74 -6.02 -24.10 5.69
N LYS A 75 -6.58 -24.67 6.76
CA LYS A 75 -6.84 -23.94 8.01
C LYS A 75 -5.53 -23.31 8.51
N ARG A 76 -5.55 -22.01 8.83
CA ARG A 76 -4.42 -21.22 9.38
C ARG A 76 -3.29 -20.89 8.41
N HIS A 77 -3.41 -21.16 7.12
CA HIS A 77 -2.42 -20.76 6.13
C HIS A 77 -3.01 -19.66 5.23
N HIS A 78 -2.48 -18.45 5.37
CA HIS A 78 -3.01 -17.27 4.67
C HIS A 78 -1.90 -16.53 3.93
N VAL A 79 -2.27 -15.96 2.80
CA VAL A 79 -1.52 -14.85 2.19
C VAL A 79 -2.24 -13.56 2.57
N VAL A 80 -1.58 -12.71 3.33
CA VAL A 80 -2.15 -11.43 3.75
C VAL A 80 -1.47 -10.29 3.02
N SER A 81 -2.23 -9.28 2.66
CA SER A 81 -1.71 -8.16 1.90
C SER A 81 -2.32 -6.83 2.30
N PHE A 82 -1.63 -5.77 1.97
CA PHE A 82 -2.15 -4.41 1.93
C PHE A 82 -1.60 -3.69 0.70
N CYS A 83 -2.50 -3.18 -0.13
CA CYS A 83 -2.16 -2.31 -1.24
C CYS A 83 -2.66 -0.90 -0.92
N GLY A 84 -1.78 0.08 -0.96
CA GLY A 84 -2.12 1.46 -0.65
C GLY A 84 -1.28 2.45 -1.43
N PHE A 85 -1.70 3.70 -1.39
CA PHE A 85 -0.97 4.82 -1.98
C PHE A 85 -1.00 6.05 -1.09
N THR A 86 0.03 6.88 -1.21
CA THR A 86 0.22 8.11 -0.44
C THR A 86 1.15 9.08 -1.20
N PRO A 87 1.04 10.42 -0.99
CA PRO A 87 -0.06 11.16 -0.39
C PRO A 87 -1.37 11.01 -1.16
N ILE A 88 -2.53 11.25 -0.53
CA ILE A 88 -3.82 11.02 -1.21
C ILE A 88 -4.16 12.13 -2.21
N LYS A 89 -3.75 13.38 -1.96
CA LYS A 89 -4.03 14.52 -2.86
C LYS A 89 -3.28 14.35 -4.17
N ASP A 90 -1.96 14.12 -4.10
CA ASP A 90 -1.09 13.87 -5.24
C ASP A 90 -0.25 12.61 -5.00
N PRO A 91 -0.74 11.42 -5.37
CA PRO A 91 -0.08 10.15 -5.07
C PRO A 91 1.29 10.04 -5.74
N GLN A 92 2.33 9.90 -4.91
CA GLN A 92 3.71 9.69 -5.34
C GLN A 92 4.10 8.22 -5.32
N PHE A 93 3.56 7.46 -4.36
CA PHE A 93 3.91 6.06 -4.17
C PHE A 93 2.67 5.18 -4.12
N THR A 94 2.72 4.08 -4.84
CA THR A 94 1.81 2.94 -4.67
C THR A 94 2.64 1.77 -4.16
N ILE A 95 2.26 1.22 -3.00
CA ILE A 95 3.02 0.19 -2.30
C ILE A 95 2.11 -1.01 -2.07
N LEU A 96 2.58 -2.18 -2.45
CA LEU A 96 1.95 -3.46 -2.17
C LEU A 96 2.84 -4.25 -1.21
N VAL A 97 2.29 -4.60 -0.05
CA VAL A 97 2.89 -5.52 0.91
C VAL A 97 2.16 -6.85 0.83
N VAL A 98 2.90 -7.92 0.63
CA VAL A 98 2.38 -9.29 0.61
C VAL A 98 3.22 -10.13 1.59
N LEU A 99 2.54 -10.77 2.53
CA LEU A 99 3.17 -11.66 3.52
C LEU A 99 2.58 -13.06 3.35
N ASP A 100 3.44 -14.01 3.04
CA ASP A 100 3.06 -15.41 2.90
C ASP A 100 3.15 -16.12 4.26
N ASN A 101 2.01 -16.59 4.72
CA ASN A 101 1.88 -17.39 5.93
C ASN A 101 2.54 -16.77 7.18
N PRO A 102 2.19 -15.52 7.55
CA PRO A 102 2.79 -14.85 8.70
C PRO A 102 2.46 -15.60 10.00
N ALA A 103 3.47 -15.91 10.81
CA ALA A 103 3.33 -16.78 11.98
C ALA A 103 2.42 -16.20 13.09
N LYS A 104 2.42 -14.87 13.28
CA LYS A 104 1.76 -14.24 14.42
C LYS A 104 0.41 -13.58 14.10
N TYR A 105 0.26 -13.01 12.89
CA TYR A 105 -0.92 -12.23 12.50
C TYR A 105 -1.47 -12.72 11.18
N THR A 106 -2.71 -13.19 11.19
CA THR A 106 -3.37 -13.80 10.01
C THR A 106 -4.23 -12.84 9.20
N PHE A 107 -4.27 -11.55 9.57
CA PHE A 107 -5.07 -10.54 8.87
C PHE A 107 -4.20 -9.42 8.33
N GLY A 108 -4.47 -8.98 7.09
CA GLY A 108 -3.75 -7.91 6.41
C GLY A 108 -3.70 -6.59 7.20
N GLY A 109 -4.79 -6.27 7.90
CA GLY A 109 -4.87 -5.07 8.76
C GLY A 109 -4.00 -5.10 10.02
N THR A 110 -3.44 -6.24 10.39
CA THR A 110 -2.55 -6.37 11.55
C THR A 110 -1.11 -6.70 11.19
N ALA A 111 -0.89 -7.37 10.06
CA ALA A 111 0.42 -7.79 9.61
C ALA A 111 1.00 -6.88 8.51
N ALA A 112 0.25 -6.63 7.44
CA ALA A 112 0.78 -5.93 6.26
C ALA A 112 0.74 -4.40 6.40
N THR A 113 -0.24 -3.84 7.11
CA THR A 113 -0.39 -2.38 7.25
C THR A 113 0.75 -1.70 8.03
N PRO A 114 1.34 -2.27 9.12
CA PRO A 114 2.49 -1.65 9.77
C PRO A 114 3.73 -1.62 8.87
N VAL A 115 3.94 -2.67 8.08
CA VAL A 115 5.06 -2.74 7.11
C VAL A 115 4.88 -1.68 6.03
N PHE A 116 3.66 -1.57 5.47
CA PHE A 116 3.33 -0.48 4.55
C PHE A 116 3.67 0.88 5.12
N LYS A 117 3.23 1.15 6.37
CA LYS A 117 3.48 2.43 7.04
C LYS A 117 4.97 2.75 7.10
N GLN A 118 5.80 1.82 7.58
CA GLN A 118 7.25 2.02 7.70
C GLN A 118 7.92 2.29 6.35
N VAL A 119 7.56 1.53 5.32
CA VAL A 119 8.09 1.72 3.96
C VAL A 119 7.67 3.07 3.40
N ALA A 120 6.38 3.43 3.55
CA ALA A 120 5.85 4.69 3.06
C ALA A 120 6.47 5.90 3.76
N GLU A 121 6.62 5.89 5.10
CA GLU A 121 7.29 6.93 5.87
C GLU A 121 8.76 7.12 5.42
N GLY A 122 9.47 6.02 5.20
CA GLY A 122 10.84 6.05 4.66
C GLY A 122 10.92 6.68 3.27
N LEU A 123 10.02 6.30 2.36
CA LEU A 123 9.98 6.86 1.00
C LEU A 123 9.61 8.35 1.01
N LEU A 124 8.57 8.75 1.76
CA LEU A 124 8.15 10.14 1.87
C LEU A 124 9.29 11.03 2.38
N SER A 125 10.03 10.56 3.39
CA SER A 125 11.19 11.26 3.93
C SER A 125 12.35 11.31 2.93
N MET A 126 12.71 10.18 2.32
CA MET A 126 13.83 10.08 1.37
C MET A 126 13.66 10.98 0.15
N TYR A 127 12.42 11.10 -0.35
CA TYR A 127 12.10 11.92 -1.52
C TYR A 127 11.67 13.35 -1.17
N GLY A 128 11.69 13.73 0.12
CA GLY A 128 11.31 15.07 0.56
C GLY A 128 9.89 15.47 0.22
N VAL A 129 8.95 14.50 0.19
CA VAL A 129 7.55 14.76 -0.17
C VAL A 129 6.88 15.56 0.96
N PRO A 130 6.29 16.74 0.68
CA PRO A 130 5.64 17.53 1.72
C PRO A 130 4.33 16.88 2.20
N PRO A 131 3.96 17.06 3.49
CA PRO A 131 2.68 16.60 4.02
C PRO A 131 1.49 17.20 3.28
N ASP A 132 0.52 16.37 2.88
CA ASP A 132 -0.72 16.80 2.24
C ASP A 132 -1.90 17.02 3.23
N GLN A 133 -1.72 16.59 4.50
CA GLN A 133 -2.66 16.79 5.62
C GLN A 133 -1.93 17.34 6.87
N PRO A 134 -1.32 18.53 6.83
CA PRO A 134 -0.51 19.06 7.92
C PRO A 134 -1.32 19.32 9.21
N GLU A 135 -2.63 19.48 9.13
CA GLU A 135 -3.53 19.57 10.28
C GLU A 135 -3.46 18.36 11.20
N ASN A 136 -3.23 17.16 10.65
CA ASN A 136 -3.08 15.93 11.41
C ASN A 136 -1.77 15.87 12.23
N LEU A 137 -0.85 16.81 12.01
CA LEU A 137 0.38 16.97 12.82
C LEU A 137 0.09 17.63 14.18
N LYS A 138 -1.02 18.37 14.30
CA LYS A 138 -1.31 19.23 15.48
C LYS A 138 -2.08 18.51 16.59
N THR A 139 -2.67 17.35 16.32
CA THR A 139 -3.60 16.67 17.24
C THR A 139 -2.95 16.01 18.45
N ASP A 140 -1.66 15.71 18.44
CA ASP A 140 -0.98 15.04 19.57
C ASP A 140 -0.56 16.00 20.69
N LYS A 141 -0.40 17.31 20.42
CA LYS A 141 -0.01 18.28 21.47
C LYS A 141 -1.08 18.54 22.54
N LYS A 142 -2.31 18.06 22.34
CA LYS A 142 -3.40 18.19 23.33
C LYS A 142 -3.56 16.99 24.26
N LYS A 143 -2.88 15.85 24.00
CA LYS A 143 -2.97 14.66 24.86
C LYS A 143 -1.84 14.54 25.90
N GLU A 144 -0.81 15.40 25.81
CA GLU A 144 0.29 15.42 26.78
C GLU A 144 0.11 16.45 27.91
N LYS A 145 -1.07 17.08 28.02
CA LYS A 145 -1.38 17.99 29.12
C LYS A 145 -2.65 17.56 29.85
N ILE A 146 -2.61 16.41 30.51
CA ILE A 146 -3.48 16.09 31.68
C ILE A 146 -2.67 15.20 32.62
#